data_8fa9ed6a55d7bee035437a46f6f242a2
#
_entry.id   8fa9ed6a55d7bee035437a46f6f242a2
#
_cell.length_a   1.000
_cell.length_b   1.000
_cell.length_c   1.000
_cell.angle_alpha   90.00
_cell.angle_beta   90.00
_cell.angle_gamma   90.00
#
_symmetry.space_group_name_H-M   'P 1'
#
loop_
_entity.id
_entity.type
_entity.pdbx_description
1 polymer ?
#
loop_
_entity_poly.entity_id
_entity_poly.type
_entity_poly.pdbx_seq_one_letter_code
_entity_poly.pdbx_strand_id
1 'polypeptide(L)'
;KAVDNISFDVNGGEFVAIMGASGSGKSTLLNCISTIDKVTSGHIYLKDADITKLKGYKLTKFRRDSLGFIFQDFNLLDTLTSFENIALALTIQKSDYKKVDEKVNKVAAALGIKEILSKYPYELSGGQKQRVACARAIVTNPDLILADEPTGALDSKSARMLLDSLNALNEKLNATILMVTHDSFTASYADRVIFIKDGKIFNEIVKGDNSRKMFFNSIMDVQTLLGGELNEVI
;
A
#
# COMPACT_ATOMS: atom_id res chain seq x y z
N LYS A 1 -7.30 8.05 -21.85
CA LYS A 1 -6.31 8.29 -20.79
C LYS A 1 -6.80 7.57 -19.54
N ALA A 2 -5.96 6.74 -18.92
CA ALA A 2 -6.32 6.07 -17.67
C ALA A 2 -6.19 7.02 -16.47
N VAL A 3 -5.25 7.97 -16.52
CA VAL A 3 -5.06 9.06 -15.55
C VAL A 3 -4.98 10.36 -16.33
N ASP A 4 -5.76 11.36 -15.93
CA ASP A 4 -5.89 12.62 -16.67
C ASP A 4 -5.77 13.82 -15.73
N ASN A 5 -4.57 14.43 -15.71
CA ASN A 5 -4.27 15.64 -14.97
C ASN A 5 -4.57 15.57 -13.46
N ILE A 6 -4.07 14.50 -12.81
CA ILE A 6 -4.14 14.31 -11.36
C ILE A 6 -2.94 15.01 -10.71
N SER A 7 -3.21 15.83 -9.69
CA SER A 7 -2.20 16.43 -8.83
C SER A 7 -2.62 16.33 -7.38
N PHE A 8 -1.79 15.76 -6.53
CA PHE A 8 -1.96 15.70 -5.08
C PHE A 8 -0.59 15.51 -4.43
N ASP A 9 -0.51 15.73 -3.15
CA ASP A 9 0.65 15.48 -2.31
C ASP A 9 0.32 14.46 -1.22
N VAL A 10 1.35 13.84 -0.65
CA VAL A 10 1.26 12.94 0.50
C VAL A 10 2.36 13.32 1.47
N ASN A 11 1.98 13.65 2.69
CA ASN A 11 2.94 14.02 3.73
C ASN A 11 3.70 12.80 4.27
N GLY A 12 4.93 13.02 4.70
CA GLY A 12 5.68 11.96 5.38
C GLY A 12 4.93 11.47 6.63
N GLY A 13 4.74 10.16 6.74
CA GLY A 13 3.98 9.54 7.81
C GLY A 13 2.46 9.57 7.64
N GLU A 14 1.94 10.04 6.52
CA GLU A 14 0.51 10.04 6.23
C GLU A 14 0.06 8.67 5.65
N PHE A 15 -1.11 8.20 6.05
CA PHE A 15 -1.77 7.06 5.46
C PHE A 15 -2.90 7.55 4.53
N VAL A 16 -2.69 7.49 3.23
CA VAL A 16 -3.65 7.93 2.21
C VAL A 16 -4.26 6.74 1.49
N ALA A 17 -5.58 6.74 1.34
CA ALA A 17 -6.28 5.80 0.47
C ALA A 17 -6.74 6.48 -0.83
N ILE A 18 -6.59 5.78 -1.96
CA ILE A 18 -7.15 6.17 -3.25
C ILE A 18 -8.33 5.24 -3.54
N MET A 19 -9.51 5.82 -3.68
CA MET A 19 -10.76 5.10 -3.96
C MET A 19 -11.33 5.45 -5.32
N GLY A 20 -12.16 4.56 -5.84
CA GLY A 20 -12.91 4.76 -7.09
C GLY A 20 -13.39 3.45 -7.67
N ALA A 21 -14.29 3.51 -8.66
CA ALA A 21 -14.81 2.34 -9.35
C ALA A 21 -13.71 1.56 -10.09
N SER A 22 -14.00 0.31 -10.48
CA SER A 22 -13.11 -0.45 -11.36
C SER A 22 -12.91 0.33 -12.67
N GLY A 23 -11.66 0.38 -13.15
CA GLY A 23 -11.30 1.13 -14.36
C GLY A 23 -11.11 2.64 -14.18
N SER A 24 -11.30 3.21 -12.98
CA SER A 24 -11.14 4.66 -12.75
C SER A 24 -9.69 5.18 -12.83
N GLY A 25 -8.69 4.30 -12.99
CA GLY A 25 -7.27 4.68 -13.14
C GLY A 25 -6.39 4.47 -11.90
N LYS A 26 -6.92 3.93 -10.79
CA LYS A 26 -6.20 3.73 -9.52
C LYS A 26 -4.91 2.92 -9.65
N SER A 27 -5.00 1.71 -10.20
CA SER A 27 -3.83 0.83 -10.38
C SER A 27 -2.83 1.42 -11.39
N THR A 28 -3.31 2.13 -12.42
CA THR A 28 -2.43 2.87 -13.35
C THR A 28 -1.66 3.98 -12.62
N LEU A 29 -2.34 4.73 -11.76
CA LEU A 29 -1.70 5.76 -10.93
C LEU A 29 -0.65 5.13 -9.99
N LEU A 30 -1.01 4.04 -9.32
CA LEU A 30 -0.09 3.31 -8.45
C LEU A 30 1.14 2.79 -9.23
N ASN A 31 0.92 2.26 -10.43
CA ASN A 31 1.99 1.81 -11.31
C ASN A 31 2.90 2.95 -11.77
N CYS A 32 2.37 4.13 -12.02
CA CYS A 32 3.18 5.32 -12.32
C CYS A 32 4.03 5.75 -11.11
N ILE A 33 3.44 5.78 -9.90
CA ILE A 33 4.15 6.14 -8.66
C ILE A 33 5.22 5.08 -8.34
N SER A 34 4.94 3.82 -8.60
CA SER A 34 5.90 2.73 -8.42
C SER A 34 6.96 2.68 -9.51
N THR A 35 6.84 3.53 -10.54
CA THR A 35 7.70 3.55 -11.72
C THR A 35 7.66 2.27 -12.58
N ILE A 36 6.64 1.40 -12.38
CA ILE A 36 6.37 0.25 -13.25
C ILE A 36 5.93 0.78 -14.62
N ASP A 37 4.97 1.71 -14.63
CA ASP A 37 4.53 2.42 -15.81
C ASP A 37 5.20 3.79 -15.91
N LYS A 38 5.28 4.32 -17.14
CA LYS A 38 5.81 5.66 -17.40
C LYS A 38 4.67 6.65 -17.52
N VAL A 39 4.80 7.81 -16.86
CA VAL A 39 3.89 8.93 -17.09
C VAL A 39 4.08 9.50 -18.51
N THR A 40 2.99 9.82 -19.18
CA THR A 40 3.04 10.47 -20.50
C THR A 40 3.49 11.94 -20.38
N SER A 41 3.04 12.62 -19.31
CA SER A 41 3.37 14.02 -19.00
C SER A 41 3.19 14.28 -17.50
N GLY A 42 3.82 15.31 -16.99
CA GLY A 42 3.82 15.65 -15.57
C GLY A 42 5.03 15.06 -14.84
N HIS A 43 5.04 15.25 -13.53
CA HIS A 43 6.15 14.87 -12.66
C HIS A 43 5.63 14.18 -11.41
N ILE A 44 6.40 13.25 -10.87
CA ILE A 44 6.16 12.62 -9.58
C ILE A 44 7.43 12.83 -8.76
N TYR A 45 7.26 13.40 -7.58
CA TYR A 45 8.36 13.64 -6.65
C TYR A 45 8.23 12.71 -5.44
N LEU A 46 9.33 12.07 -5.04
CA LEU A 46 9.44 11.45 -3.73
C LEU A 46 10.57 12.17 -2.98
N LYS A 47 10.23 12.85 -1.89
CA LYS A 47 11.11 13.84 -1.27
C LYS A 47 11.57 14.85 -2.35
N ASP A 48 12.87 15.06 -2.50
CA ASP A 48 13.43 16.02 -3.47
C ASP A 48 13.73 15.41 -4.85
N ALA A 49 13.43 14.13 -5.05
CA ALA A 49 13.76 13.41 -6.27
C ALA A 49 12.57 13.36 -7.24
N ASP A 50 12.75 13.90 -8.45
CA ASP A 50 11.83 13.67 -9.57
C ASP A 50 12.02 12.25 -10.11
N ILE A 51 11.12 11.34 -9.71
CA ILE A 51 11.22 9.92 -10.06
C ILE A 51 10.91 9.65 -11.53
N THR A 52 10.21 10.56 -12.21
CA THR A 52 9.91 10.43 -13.64
C THR A 52 11.16 10.52 -14.53
N LYS A 53 12.22 11.13 -14.02
CA LYS A 53 13.51 11.27 -14.72
C LYS A 53 14.51 10.14 -14.46
N LEU A 54 14.18 9.24 -13.53
CA LEU A 54 15.07 8.14 -13.17
C LEU A 54 15.16 7.10 -14.31
N LYS A 55 16.39 6.60 -14.60
CA LYS A 55 16.63 5.58 -15.62
C LYS A 55 17.71 4.59 -15.14
N GLY A 56 17.69 3.39 -15.73
CA GLY A 56 18.72 2.38 -15.52
C GLY A 56 18.95 2.08 -14.04
N TYR A 57 20.20 2.06 -13.62
CA TYR A 57 20.60 1.74 -12.24
C TYR A 57 19.96 2.64 -11.18
N LYS A 58 19.78 3.94 -11.46
CA LYS A 58 19.13 4.87 -10.51
C LYS A 58 17.68 4.50 -10.25
N LEU A 59 16.94 4.07 -11.30
CA LEU A 59 15.58 3.61 -11.19
C LEU A 59 15.48 2.31 -10.38
N THR A 60 16.35 1.33 -10.67
CA THR A 60 16.40 0.06 -9.92
C THR A 60 16.75 0.30 -8.45
N LYS A 61 17.70 1.19 -8.18
CA LYS A 61 18.07 1.57 -6.83
C LYS A 61 16.91 2.22 -6.09
N PHE A 62 16.19 3.15 -6.74
CA PHE A 62 15.03 3.81 -6.17
C PHE A 62 13.95 2.81 -5.76
N ARG A 63 13.53 1.90 -6.65
CA ARG A 63 12.54 0.86 -6.33
C ARG A 63 12.95 0.00 -5.14
N ARG A 64 14.22 -0.39 -5.10
CA ARG A 64 14.78 -1.26 -4.07
C ARG A 64 14.88 -0.60 -2.71
N ASP A 65 15.29 0.67 -2.68
CA ASP A 65 15.68 1.33 -1.44
C ASP A 65 14.55 2.19 -0.85
N SER A 66 13.68 2.75 -1.71
CA SER A 66 12.67 3.74 -1.30
C SER A 66 11.23 3.24 -1.34
N LEU A 67 10.95 2.10 -2.00
CA LEU A 67 9.59 1.60 -2.11
C LEU A 67 9.39 0.25 -1.42
N GLY A 68 8.26 0.12 -0.72
CA GLY A 68 7.71 -1.16 -0.25
C GLY A 68 6.43 -1.48 -1.01
N PHE A 69 6.21 -2.76 -1.35
CA PHE A 69 5.01 -3.18 -2.11
C PHE A 69 4.22 -4.23 -1.36
N ILE A 70 2.91 -4.01 -1.28
CA ILE A 70 1.92 -4.95 -0.76
C ILE A 70 0.89 -5.18 -1.85
N PHE A 71 0.84 -6.41 -2.37
CA PHE A 71 -0.06 -6.80 -3.46
C PHE A 71 -1.24 -7.62 -2.93
N GLN A 72 -2.32 -7.68 -3.71
CA GLN A 72 -3.47 -8.54 -3.45
C GLN A 72 -3.07 -10.03 -3.41
N ASP A 73 -2.25 -10.48 -4.34
CA ASP A 73 -1.79 -11.87 -4.50
C ASP A 73 -0.47 -12.12 -3.76
N PHE A 74 -0.33 -11.73 -2.56
CA PHE A 74 0.82 -11.92 -1.64
C PHE A 74 2.22 -11.95 -2.29
N ASN A 75 2.38 -12.58 -3.45
CA ASN A 75 3.62 -12.75 -4.23
C ASN A 75 4.79 -13.28 -3.38
N LEU A 76 4.51 -14.26 -2.51
CA LEU A 76 5.51 -14.98 -1.77
C LEU A 76 6.13 -16.08 -2.63
N LEU A 77 7.41 -16.35 -2.40
CA LEU A 77 8.12 -17.45 -3.05
C LEU A 77 7.87 -18.73 -2.24
N ASP A 78 7.19 -19.70 -2.85
CA ASP A 78 6.80 -20.95 -2.18
C ASP A 78 7.98 -21.83 -1.77
N THR A 79 9.15 -21.64 -2.41
CA THR A 79 10.39 -22.35 -2.11
C THR A 79 11.17 -21.79 -0.93
N LEU A 80 10.74 -20.63 -0.39
CA LEU A 80 11.35 -19.93 0.72
C LEU A 80 10.42 -19.94 1.93
N THR A 81 10.98 -20.08 3.12
CA THR A 81 10.27 -19.89 4.39
C THR A 81 9.77 -18.44 4.52
N SER A 82 8.90 -18.18 5.49
CA SER A 82 8.45 -16.81 5.82
C SER A 82 9.62 -15.89 6.18
N PHE A 83 10.59 -16.40 6.96
CA PHE A 83 11.80 -15.65 7.27
C PHE A 83 12.58 -15.28 6.01
N GLU A 84 12.84 -16.24 5.14
CA GLU A 84 13.60 -16.05 3.90
C GLU A 84 12.89 -15.13 2.92
N ASN A 85 11.56 -15.21 2.80
CA ASN A 85 10.77 -14.28 2.02
C ASN A 85 10.95 -12.83 2.49
N ILE A 86 10.98 -12.60 3.81
CA ILE A 86 11.22 -11.27 4.39
C ILE A 86 12.67 -10.85 4.21
N ALA A 87 13.63 -11.74 4.53
CA ALA A 87 15.05 -11.48 4.44
C ALA A 87 15.54 -11.18 3.01
N LEU A 88 14.83 -11.72 2.00
CA LEU A 88 15.15 -11.50 0.59
C LEU A 88 15.20 -10.01 0.24
N ALA A 89 14.28 -9.20 0.76
CA ALA A 89 14.26 -7.75 0.52
C ALA A 89 15.53 -7.08 1.07
N LEU A 90 16.00 -7.49 2.24
CA LEU A 90 17.25 -6.99 2.84
C LEU A 90 18.48 -7.44 2.05
N THR A 91 18.46 -8.67 1.53
CA THR A 91 19.53 -9.22 0.69
C THR A 91 19.66 -8.43 -0.62
N ILE A 92 18.53 -8.15 -1.27
CA ILE A 92 18.48 -7.33 -2.50
C ILE A 92 18.97 -5.91 -2.20
N GLN A 93 18.62 -5.34 -1.03
CA GLN A 93 19.07 -4.02 -0.59
C GLN A 93 20.58 -4.01 -0.24
N LYS A 94 21.22 -5.16 -0.15
CA LYS A 94 22.63 -5.32 0.30
C LYS A 94 22.82 -4.84 1.75
N SER A 95 21.84 -5.08 2.59
CA SER A 95 21.93 -4.80 4.04
C SER A 95 23.02 -5.63 4.69
N ASP A 96 23.60 -5.12 5.78
CA ASP A 96 24.56 -5.86 6.59
C ASP A 96 23.94 -7.19 7.07
N TYR A 97 24.53 -8.32 6.70
CA TYR A 97 24.03 -9.65 7.03
C TYR A 97 23.88 -9.89 8.54
N LYS A 98 24.74 -9.24 9.35
CA LYS A 98 24.67 -9.33 10.83
C LYS A 98 23.39 -8.73 11.43
N LYS A 99 22.71 -7.87 10.68
CA LYS A 99 21.47 -7.18 11.11
C LYS A 99 20.21 -7.79 10.52
N VAL A 100 20.34 -8.79 9.63
CA VAL A 100 19.17 -9.38 8.96
C VAL A 100 18.23 -10.02 9.97
N ASP A 101 18.75 -10.88 10.84
CA ASP A 101 17.94 -11.57 11.87
C ASP A 101 17.23 -10.59 12.80
N GLU A 102 17.92 -9.57 13.26
CA GLU A 102 17.35 -8.53 14.14
C GLU A 102 16.20 -7.79 13.44
N LYS A 103 16.43 -7.33 12.19
CA LYS A 103 15.43 -6.59 11.41
C LYS A 103 14.20 -7.45 11.12
N VAL A 104 14.39 -8.69 10.68
CA VAL A 104 13.28 -9.62 10.39
C VAL A 104 12.48 -9.91 11.65
N ASN A 105 13.14 -10.22 12.76
CA ASN A 105 12.47 -10.49 14.03
C ASN A 105 11.71 -9.27 14.58
N LYS A 106 12.25 -8.07 14.42
CA LYS A 106 11.59 -6.82 14.82
C LYS A 106 10.26 -6.61 14.06
N VAL A 107 10.30 -6.76 12.74
CA VAL A 107 9.11 -6.62 11.89
C VAL A 107 8.11 -7.75 12.14
N ALA A 108 8.60 -8.99 12.29
CA ALA A 108 7.76 -10.14 12.57
C ALA A 108 7.02 -10.00 13.93
N ALA A 109 7.68 -9.40 14.92
CA ALA A 109 7.05 -9.09 16.21
C ALA A 109 5.93 -8.06 16.05
N ALA A 110 6.18 -6.98 15.30
CA ALA A 110 5.21 -5.91 15.08
C ALA A 110 3.94 -6.41 14.36
N LEU A 111 4.09 -7.40 13.46
CA LEU A 111 3.01 -7.99 12.67
C LEU A 111 2.42 -9.28 13.26
N GLY A 112 2.90 -9.75 14.44
CA GLY A 112 2.40 -10.96 15.10
C GLY A 112 2.61 -12.23 14.27
N ILE A 113 3.79 -12.38 13.65
CA ILE A 113 4.13 -13.54 12.79
C ILE A 113 5.42 -14.27 13.20
N LYS A 114 5.93 -14.04 14.41
CA LYS A 114 7.17 -14.69 14.87
C LYS A 114 7.10 -16.22 14.82
N GLU A 115 5.98 -16.79 15.24
CA GLU A 115 5.80 -18.24 15.34
C GLU A 115 5.71 -18.94 13.99
N ILE A 116 5.56 -18.20 12.91
CA ILE A 116 5.45 -18.76 11.56
C ILE A 116 6.66 -18.48 10.68
N LEU A 117 7.72 -17.87 11.22
CA LEU A 117 8.92 -17.54 10.44
C LEU A 117 9.58 -18.72 9.76
N SER A 118 9.52 -19.92 10.37
CA SER A 118 10.07 -21.16 9.81
C SER A 118 9.14 -21.87 8.82
N LYS A 119 7.88 -21.41 8.68
CA LYS A 119 6.90 -22.05 7.80
C LYS A 119 7.02 -21.55 6.37
N TYR A 120 6.69 -22.44 5.43
CA TYR A 120 6.57 -22.12 4.02
C TYR A 120 5.19 -21.51 3.68
N PRO A 121 5.05 -20.76 2.58
CA PRO A 121 3.78 -20.14 2.21
C PRO A 121 2.60 -21.13 2.10
N TYR A 122 2.81 -22.33 1.60
CA TYR A 122 1.74 -23.36 1.50
C TYR A 122 1.23 -23.87 2.86
N GLU A 123 1.95 -23.63 3.95
CA GLU A 123 1.55 -23.98 5.32
C GLU A 123 0.77 -22.84 6.02
N LEU A 124 0.62 -21.70 5.37
CA LEU A 124 0.06 -20.48 5.95
C LEU A 124 -1.38 -20.23 5.50
N SER A 125 -2.20 -19.69 6.39
CA SER A 125 -3.49 -19.09 6.01
C SER A 125 -3.28 -17.83 5.14
N GLY A 126 -4.32 -17.41 4.39
CA GLY A 126 -4.26 -16.20 3.57
C GLY A 126 -3.85 -14.97 4.36
N GLY A 127 -4.42 -14.76 5.55
CA GLY A 127 -4.05 -13.65 6.43
C GLY A 127 -2.62 -13.73 6.96
N GLN A 128 -2.07 -14.93 7.18
CA GLN A 128 -0.67 -15.11 7.54
C GLN A 128 0.25 -14.77 6.37
N LYS A 129 -0.08 -15.27 5.16
CA LYS A 129 0.66 -14.94 3.93
C LYS A 129 0.73 -13.42 3.71
N GLN A 130 -0.41 -12.74 3.88
CA GLN A 130 -0.45 -11.28 3.70
C GLN A 130 0.41 -10.53 4.73
N ARG A 131 0.41 -10.95 6.00
CA ARG A 131 1.29 -10.34 7.00
C ARG A 131 2.77 -10.61 6.73
N VAL A 132 3.13 -11.77 6.17
CA VAL A 132 4.50 -12.03 5.70
C VAL A 132 4.85 -11.13 4.52
N ALA A 133 3.95 -10.93 3.56
CA ALA A 133 4.13 -10.00 2.44
C ALA A 133 4.30 -8.55 2.93
N CYS A 134 3.50 -8.12 3.91
CA CYS A 134 3.68 -6.84 4.57
C CYS A 134 5.04 -6.72 5.25
N ALA A 135 5.46 -7.74 6.00
CA ALA A 135 6.78 -7.76 6.65
C ALA A 135 7.90 -7.59 5.63
N ARG A 136 7.83 -8.28 4.49
CA ARG A 136 8.78 -8.14 3.39
C ARG A 136 8.80 -6.72 2.83
N ALA A 137 7.64 -6.09 2.69
CA ALA A 137 7.54 -4.73 2.14
C ALA A 137 8.18 -3.66 3.04
N ILE A 138 8.11 -3.85 4.36
CA ILE A 138 8.54 -2.81 5.33
C ILE A 138 9.92 -3.04 5.95
N VAL A 139 10.47 -4.25 5.85
CA VAL A 139 11.73 -4.63 6.54
C VAL A 139 12.94 -3.79 6.08
N THR A 140 12.88 -3.24 4.87
CA THR A 140 13.90 -2.34 4.30
C THR A 140 13.77 -0.90 4.80
N ASN A 141 12.71 -0.58 5.55
CA ASN A 141 12.35 0.77 5.98
C ASN A 141 12.21 1.74 4.79
N PRO A 142 11.27 1.47 3.86
CA PRO A 142 11.09 2.27 2.66
C PRO A 142 10.55 3.67 2.97
N ASP A 143 10.76 4.62 2.05
CA ASP A 143 10.20 5.97 2.14
C ASP A 143 8.69 6.00 1.89
N LEU A 144 8.18 5.07 1.07
CA LEU A 144 6.77 4.95 0.70
C LEU A 144 6.37 3.49 0.57
N ILE A 145 5.27 3.12 1.21
CA ILE A 145 4.61 1.82 1.07
C ILE A 145 3.44 1.98 0.11
N LEU A 146 3.43 1.18 -0.95
CA LEU A 146 2.36 1.09 -1.93
C LEU A 146 1.57 -0.19 -1.70
N ALA A 147 0.26 -0.08 -1.50
CA ALA A 147 -0.62 -1.22 -1.27
C ALA A 147 -1.75 -1.22 -2.33
N ASP A 148 -1.79 -2.26 -3.17
CA ASP A 148 -2.81 -2.45 -4.20
C ASP A 148 -3.82 -3.50 -3.73
N GLU A 149 -5.03 -3.06 -3.39
CA GLU A 149 -6.14 -3.91 -2.90
C GLU A 149 -5.69 -4.94 -1.84
N PRO A 150 -5.00 -4.52 -0.76
CA PRO A 150 -4.29 -5.44 0.12
C PRO A 150 -5.21 -6.41 0.88
N THR A 151 -6.50 -6.14 0.91
CA THR A 151 -7.52 -6.96 1.58
C THR A 151 -8.36 -7.79 0.63
N GLY A 152 -8.22 -7.64 -0.69
CA GLY A 152 -9.12 -8.20 -1.70
C GLY A 152 -9.20 -9.73 -1.72
N ALA A 153 -8.15 -10.43 -1.27
CA ALA A 153 -8.10 -11.90 -1.18
C ALA A 153 -8.33 -12.45 0.24
N LEU A 154 -8.76 -11.61 1.19
CA LEU A 154 -8.85 -11.98 2.61
C LEU A 154 -10.29 -12.06 3.10
N ASP A 155 -10.54 -12.97 4.05
CA ASP A 155 -11.74 -12.93 4.88
C ASP A 155 -11.75 -11.69 5.79
N SER A 156 -12.94 -11.30 6.28
CA SER A 156 -13.13 -10.06 7.06
C SER A 156 -12.27 -9.99 8.33
N LYS A 157 -11.98 -11.13 8.98
CA LYS A 157 -11.14 -11.17 10.18
C LYS A 157 -9.68 -10.92 9.82
N SER A 158 -9.19 -11.59 8.79
CA SER A 158 -7.81 -11.43 8.29
C SER A 158 -7.58 -10.03 7.71
N ALA A 159 -8.56 -9.47 6.98
CA ALA A 159 -8.52 -8.11 6.50
C ALA A 159 -8.37 -7.09 7.64
N ARG A 160 -9.20 -7.23 8.69
CA ARG A 160 -9.09 -6.37 9.88
C ARG A 160 -7.72 -6.46 10.53
N MET A 161 -7.20 -7.66 10.75
CA MET A 161 -5.88 -7.86 11.37
C MET A 161 -4.75 -7.24 10.54
N LEU A 162 -4.84 -7.30 9.21
CA LEU A 162 -3.89 -6.64 8.32
C LEU A 162 -3.96 -5.12 8.44
N LEU A 163 -5.17 -4.56 8.37
CA LEU A 163 -5.39 -3.11 8.45
C LEU A 163 -4.97 -2.54 9.80
N ASP A 164 -5.28 -3.24 10.91
CA ASP A 164 -4.80 -2.89 12.24
C ASP A 164 -3.25 -2.89 12.30
N SER A 165 -2.62 -3.83 11.59
CA SER A 165 -1.16 -3.90 11.48
C SER A 165 -0.59 -2.73 10.67
N LEU A 166 -1.20 -2.37 9.52
CA LEU A 166 -0.80 -1.22 8.71
C LEU A 166 -0.96 0.09 9.48
N ASN A 167 -2.08 0.25 10.18
CA ASN A 167 -2.32 1.40 11.04
C ASN A 167 -1.26 1.52 12.15
N ALA A 168 -0.94 0.39 12.80
CA ALA A 168 0.11 0.36 13.83
C ALA A 168 1.51 0.72 13.28
N LEU A 169 1.81 0.34 12.04
CA LEU A 169 3.05 0.73 11.37
C LEU A 169 3.08 2.23 11.06
N ASN A 170 1.98 2.78 10.60
CA ASN A 170 1.85 4.21 10.35
C ASN A 170 1.99 5.01 11.66
N GLU A 171 1.21 4.69 12.70
CA GLU A 171 1.22 5.41 13.98
C GLU A 171 2.55 5.28 14.75
N LYS A 172 3.13 4.06 14.79
CA LYS A 172 4.32 3.78 15.65
C LYS A 172 5.65 4.00 14.96
N LEU A 173 5.70 3.79 13.64
CA LEU A 173 6.93 3.89 12.85
C LEU A 173 6.92 5.06 11.87
N ASN A 174 5.87 5.88 11.89
CA ASN A 174 5.68 7.02 10.99
C ASN A 174 5.82 6.61 9.51
N ALA A 175 5.32 5.40 9.16
CA ALA A 175 5.39 4.89 7.80
C ALA A 175 4.42 5.65 6.89
N THR A 176 4.90 6.13 5.75
CA THR A 176 4.04 6.73 4.72
C THR A 176 3.41 5.62 3.90
N ILE A 177 2.08 5.60 3.81
CA ILE A 177 1.34 4.53 3.12
C ILE A 177 0.39 5.15 2.09
N LEU A 178 0.48 4.67 0.85
CA LEU A 178 -0.48 4.96 -0.20
C LEU A 178 -1.17 3.66 -0.61
N MET A 179 -2.45 3.56 -0.30
CA MET A 179 -3.25 2.36 -0.52
C MET A 179 -4.30 2.61 -1.60
N VAL A 180 -4.44 1.70 -2.53
CA VAL A 180 -5.54 1.67 -3.48
C VAL A 180 -6.57 0.64 -3.01
N THR A 181 -7.84 1.03 -2.98
CA THR A 181 -8.94 0.13 -2.65
C THR A 181 -10.26 0.64 -3.22
N HIS A 182 -11.22 -0.26 -3.40
CA HIS A 182 -12.62 0.06 -3.69
C HIS A 182 -13.52 -0.16 -2.46
N ASP A 183 -12.97 -0.72 -1.39
CA ASP A 183 -13.69 -1.04 -0.16
C ASP A 183 -13.62 0.09 0.86
N SER A 184 -14.80 0.62 1.26
CA SER A 184 -14.92 1.73 2.20
C SER A 184 -14.44 1.39 3.61
N PHE A 185 -14.59 0.12 4.03
CA PHE A 185 -14.08 -0.31 5.33
C PHE A 185 -12.55 -0.24 5.36
N THR A 186 -11.91 -0.74 4.32
CA THR A 186 -10.46 -0.67 4.14
C THR A 186 -9.97 0.79 4.11
N ALA A 187 -10.62 1.65 3.32
CA ALA A 187 -10.27 3.07 3.21
C ALA A 187 -10.45 3.84 4.53
N SER A 188 -11.38 3.41 5.41
CA SER A 188 -11.62 4.07 6.71
C SER A 188 -10.45 4.03 7.69
N TYR A 189 -9.42 3.22 7.41
CA TYR A 189 -8.18 3.17 8.19
C TYR A 189 -7.19 4.29 7.83
N ALA A 190 -7.37 4.91 6.67
CA ALA A 190 -6.51 6.00 6.22
C ALA A 190 -6.82 7.32 6.97
N ASP A 191 -5.84 8.24 6.95
CA ASP A 191 -6.03 9.60 7.45
C ASP A 191 -6.78 10.48 6.45
N ARG A 192 -6.66 10.13 5.15
CA ARG A 192 -7.25 10.86 4.03
C ARG A 192 -7.63 9.91 2.90
N VAL A 193 -8.75 10.19 2.25
CA VAL A 193 -9.22 9.44 1.09
C VAL A 193 -9.35 10.36 -0.11
N ILE A 194 -8.71 10.00 -1.21
CA ILE A 194 -8.81 10.65 -2.51
C ILE A 194 -9.68 9.79 -3.41
N PHE A 195 -10.77 10.32 -3.91
CA PHE A 195 -11.68 9.63 -4.82
C PHE A 195 -11.33 9.94 -6.27
N ILE A 196 -11.15 8.89 -7.08
CA ILE A 196 -10.87 9.00 -8.51
C ILE A 196 -12.07 8.52 -9.32
N LYS A 197 -12.51 9.33 -10.27
CA LYS A 197 -13.51 9.02 -11.28
C LYS A 197 -12.97 9.39 -12.66
N ASP A 198 -13.04 8.49 -13.62
CA ASP A 198 -12.64 8.69 -15.01
C ASP A 198 -11.24 9.33 -15.18
N GLY A 199 -10.31 8.83 -14.37
CA GLY A 199 -8.92 9.29 -14.39
C GLY A 199 -8.66 10.65 -13.75
N LYS A 200 -9.62 11.27 -13.05
CA LYS A 200 -9.50 12.56 -12.38
C LYS A 200 -9.84 12.47 -10.90
N ILE A 201 -9.33 13.38 -10.11
CA ILE A 201 -9.77 13.54 -8.72
C ILE A 201 -11.20 14.08 -8.74
N PHE A 202 -12.11 13.32 -8.12
CA PHE A 202 -13.50 13.68 -7.94
C PHE A 202 -13.73 14.42 -6.62
N ASN A 203 -13.17 13.90 -5.55
CA ASN A 203 -13.33 14.45 -4.20
C ASN A 203 -12.16 14.00 -3.32
N GLU A 204 -12.00 14.68 -2.21
CA GLU A 204 -11.01 14.37 -1.18
C GLU A 204 -11.63 14.65 0.19
N ILE A 205 -11.46 13.70 1.13
CA ILE A 205 -11.92 13.85 2.50
C ILE A 205 -10.83 13.45 3.48
N VAL A 206 -10.75 14.18 4.58
CA VAL A 206 -9.77 14.00 5.65
C VAL A 206 -10.48 13.52 6.90
N LYS A 207 -9.92 12.52 7.56
CA LYS A 207 -10.46 11.96 8.81
C LYS A 207 -10.41 12.98 9.95
N GLY A 208 -9.29 13.70 10.11
CA GLY A 208 -9.09 14.63 11.22
C GLY A 208 -9.31 13.95 12.57
N ASP A 209 -10.00 14.63 13.47
CA ASP A 209 -10.34 14.14 14.81
C ASP A 209 -11.55 13.21 14.85
N ASN A 210 -12.14 12.89 13.69
CA ASN A 210 -13.30 12.01 13.61
C ASN A 210 -12.93 10.57 13.99
N SER A 211 -13.86 9.88 14.65
CA SER A 211 -13.75 8.44 14.84
C SER A 211 -13.75 7.72 13.48
N ARG A 212 -13.10 6.54 13.41
CA ARG A 212 -13.11 5.71 12.19
C ARG A 212 -14.55 5.43 11.70
N LYS A 213 -15.53 5.26 12.61
CA LYS A 213 -16.93 5.03 12.24
C LYS A 213 -17.55 6.24 11.54
N MET A 214 -17.29 7.45 12.04
CA MET A 214 -17.77 8.68 11.37
C MET A 214 -17.11 8.85 10.02
N PHE A 215 -15.81 8.63 9.94
CA PHE A 215 -15.07 8.71 8.68
C PHE A 215 -15.56 7.69 7.66
N PHE A 216 -15.82 6.44 8.08
CA PHE A 216 -16.43 5.42 7.22
C PHE A 216 -17.77 5.90 6.64
N ASN A 217 -18.66 6.50 7.45
CA ASN A 217 -19.92 7.04 6.95
C ASN A 217 -19.69 8.15 5.91
N SER A 218 -18.76 9.07 6.16
CA SER A 218 -18.40 10.12 5.19
C SER A 218 -17.87 9.53 3.86
N ILE A 219 -17.11 8.44 3.93
CA ILE A 219 -16.65 7.71 2.73
C ILE A 219 -17.83 7.13 1.96
N MET A 220 -18.79 6.51 2.66
CA MET A 220 -20.01 5.95 2.06
C MET A 220 -20.87 7.02 1.39
N ASP A 221 -20.99 8.20 2.00
CA ASP A 221 -21.74 9.33 1.42
C ASP A 221 -21.14 9.76 0.08
N VAL A 222 -19.80 9.92 0.02
CA VAL A 222 -19.13 10.26 -1.24
C VAL A 222 -19.24 9.14 -2.28
N GLN A 223 -19.16 7.88 -1.84
CA GLN A 223 -19.33 6.72 -2.75
C GLN A 223 -20.73 6.66 -3.36
N THR A 224 -21.75 7.01 -2.58
CA THR A 224 -23.14 7.09 -3.06
C THR A 224 -23.28 8.17 -4.13
N LEU A 225 -22.65 9.33 -3.95
CA LEU A 225 -22.63 10.38 -4.97
C LEU A 225 -21.90 9.94 -6.25
N LEU A 226 -20.81 9.19 -6.12
CA LEU A 226 -20.09 8.63 -7.27
C LEU A 226 -20.95 7.63 -8.08
N GLY A 227 -21.77 6.82 -7.40
CA GLY A 227 -22.66 5.82 -8.01
C GLY A 227 -24.00 6.39 -8.47
N GLY A 228 -24.51 7.44 -7.85
CA GLY A 228 -25.84 8.04 -8.14
C GLY A 228 -25.93 8.71 -9.51
N GLU A 229 -24.84 9.23 -10.05
CA GLU A 229 -24.83 9.79 -11.42
C GLU A 229 -25.02 8.73 -12.53
N LEU A 230 -24.90 7.44 -12.23
CA LEU A 230 -25.20 6.36 -13.19
C LEU A 230 -26.70 6.05 -13.29
N ASN A 231 -27.53 6.50 -12.32
CA ASN A 231 -28.97 6.27 -12.30
C ASN A 231 -29.80 7.36 -12.95
N GLU A 232 -29.22 8.49 -13.38
CA GLU A 232 -29.94 9.55 -14.10
C GLU A 232 -29.95 9.38 -15.63
N VAL A 233 -29.42 8.25 -16.15
CA VAL A 233 -29.32 7.94 -17.60
C VAL A 233 -30.12 6.69 -17.96
N ILE A 234 -31.15 6.34 -17.19
CA ILE A 234 -32.10 5.29 -17.58
C ILE A 234 -33.51 5.89 -17.68
#